data_c8d5612983f6c8d2c62d0d1cba3fbbc0
#
_entry.id   c8d5612983f6c8d2c62d0d1cba3fbbc0
#
_cell.length_a   1.000
_cell.length_b   1.000
_cell.length_c   1.000
_cell.angle_alpha   90.00
_cell.angle_beta   90.00
_cell.angle_gamma   90.00
#
_symmetry.space_group_name_H-M   'P 1'
#
loop_
_entity.id
_entity.type
_entity.pdbx_description
1 polymer ?
#
loop_
_entity_poly.entity_id
_entity_poly.type
_entity_poly.pdbx_seq_one_letter_code
_entity_poly.pdbx_strand_id
1 'polypeptide(L)'
;MSAAEEVIDVVDEDDRVIGQAPRGEVYARGLIHRCTFIRVRDAEDRIFVHRRTPTKLVYPSLYDMFVGGVVGAGESYDDAALREAEEELGVRGLPRPEPLFRFLYDSGGVAGKWWSAVYEVRCELPVRPQAEEVAWHAFLPEEELQARLGEWQWVPDGLAAYERLRGR
;
A
#
# COMPACT_ATOMS: atom_id res chain seq x y z
N MET A 1 17.63 -9.87 6.11
CA MET A 1 16.43 -9.95 7.01
C MET A 1 15.21 -10.17 6.15
N SER A 2 14.37 -11.11 6.52
CA SER A 2 13.12 -11.37 5.81
C SER A 2 12.07 -10.30 6.16
N ALA A 3 11.02 -10.21 5.32
CA ALA A 3 9.90 -9.29 5.61
C ALA A 3 9.26 -9.59 6.96
N ALA A 4 9.17 -10.87 7.35
CA ALA A 4 8.57 -11.28 8.63
C ALA A 4 9.40 -10.84 9.84
N GLU A 5 10.70 -10.60 9.67
CA GLU A 5 11.61 -10.19 10.75
C GLU A 5 11.69 -8.67 10.90
N GLU A 6 11.17 -7.90 9.94
CA GLU A 6 11.16 -6.45 10.01
C GLU A 6 10.40 -5.98 11.26
N VAL A 7 11.04 -5.12 12.06
CA VAL A 7 10.40 -4.55 13.25
C VAL A 7 9.53 -3.39 12.85
N ILE A 8 8.27 -3.40 13.28
CA ILE A 8 7.29 -2.35 12.97
C ILE A 8 6.62 -1.85 14.25
N ASP A 9 6.06 -0.65 14.17
CA ASP A 9 5.28 -0.09 15.27
C ASP A 9 3.96 -0.85 15.43
N VAL A 10 3.60 -1.14 16.68
CA VAL A 10 2.28 -1.62 17.05
C VAL A 10 1.49 -0.45 17.60
N VAL A 11 0.26 -0.29 17.15
CA VAL A 11 -0.60 0.85 17.53
C VAL A 11 -1.91 0.35 18.11
N ASP A 12 -2.64 1.27 18.75
CA ASP A 12 -3.99 0.99 19.26
C ASP A 12 -5.06 1.43 18.25
N GLU A 13 -6.33 1.34 18.65
CA GLU A 13 -7.46 1.70 17.79
C GLU A 13 -7.59 3.20 17.54
N ASP A 14 -6.79 4.01 18.25
CA ASP A 14 -6.70 5.47 18.03
C ASP A 14 -5.42 5.85 17.27
N ASP A 15 -4.73 4.85 16.71
CA ASP A 15 -3.48 5.04 15.95
C ASP A 15 -2.33 5.61 16.78
N ARG A 16 -2.29 5.24 18.07
CA ARG A 16 -1.18 5.61 18.97
C ARG A 16 -0.21 4.46 19.09
N VAL A 17 1.08 4.76 19.00
CA VAL A 17 2.13 3.73 19.15
C VAL A 17 2.14 3.22 20.60
N ILE A 18 1.96 1.91 20.76
CA ILE A 18 1.97 1.25 22.07
C ILE A 18 3.09 0.22 22.22
N GLY A 19 3.87 -0.01 21.17
CA GLY A 19 5.00 -0.95 21.23
C GLY A 19 5.58 -1.19 19.85
N GLN A 20 6.44 -2.20 19.77
CA GLN A 20 7.05 -2.63 18.52
C GLN A 20 7.19 -4.14 18.54
N ALA A 21 7.13 -4.78 17.36
CA ALA A 21 7.28 -6.22 17.23
C ALA A 21 7.70 -6.57 15.80
N PRO A 22 8.28 -7.77 15.60
CA PRO A 22 8.52 -8.26 14.24
C PRO A 22 7.21 -8.40 13.46
N ARG A 23 7.25 -8.05 12.19
CA ARG A 23 6.08 -8.03 11.31
C ARG A 23 5.32 -9.36 11.29
N GLY A 24 6.03 -10.49 11.27
CA GLY A 24 5.40 -11.80 11.32
C GLY A 24 4.65 -12.05 12.61
N GLU A 25 5.18 -11.58 13.74
CA GLU A 25 4.51 -11.66 15.04
C GLU A 25 3.26 -10.80 15.08
N VAL A 26 3.32 -9.60 14.52
CA VAL A 26 2.17 -8.69 14.43
C VAL A 26 1.02 -9.38 13.72
N TYR A 27 1.29 -10.03 12.59
CA TYR A 27 0.27 -10.77 11.84
C TYR A 27 -0.26 -11.98 12.63
N ALA A 28 0.64 -12.77 13.22
CA ALA A 28 0.26 -13.98 13.94
C ALA A 28 -0.59 -13.68 15.18
N ARG A 29 -0.32 -12.57 15.85
CA ARG A 29 -1.04 -12.15 17.07
C ARG A 29 -2.21 -11.22 16.79
N GLY A 30 -2.42 -10.83 15.54
CA GLY A 30 -3.49 -9.88 15.18
C GLY A 30 -3.31 -8.49 15.79
N LEU A 31 -2.06 -8.06 15.97
CA LEU A 31 -1.77 -6.71 16.48
C LEU A 31 -2.00 -5.67 15.39
N ILE A 32 -2.36 -4.45 15.80
CA ILE A 32 -2.65 -3.37 14.85
C ILE A 32 -1.34 -2.70 14.43
N HIS A 33 -1.16 -2.51 13.14
CA HIS A 33 0.01 -1.83 12.58
C HIS A 33 -0.41 -0.75 11.60
N ARG A 34 0.56 -0.13 10.92
CA ARG A 34 0.33 0.99 9.99
C ARG A 34 0.79 0.64 8.61
N CYS A 35 0.00 1.03 7.61
CA CYS A 35 0.33 0.91 6.19
C CYS A 35 0.12 2.22 5.47
N THR A 36 0.81 2.40 4.35
CA THR A 36 0.58 3.51 3.43
C THR A 36 0.06 2.97 2.12
N PHE A 37 -0.86 3.72 1.49
CA PHE A 37 -1.40 3.44 0.17
C PHE A 37 -1.29 4.70 -0.67
N ILE A 38 -0.48 4.67 -1.72
CA ILE A 38 -0.24 5.83 -2.56
C ILE A 38 -0.84 5.57 -3.95
N ARG A 39 -1.82 6.38 -4.34
CA ARG A 39 -2.31 6.35 -5.72
C ARG A 39 -1.36 7.15 -6.59
N VAL A 40 -0.80 6.52 -7.61
CA VAL A 40 0.18 7.12 -8.50
C VAL A 40 -0.49 7.43 -9.84
N ARG A 41 -0.42 8.69 -10.27
CA ARG A 41 -0.91 9.11 -11.58
C ARG A 41 0.27 9.53 -12.45
N ASP A 42 0.20 9.21 -13.75
CA ASP A 42 1.19 9.70 -14.71
C ASP A 42 0.77 11.06 -15.29
N ALA A 43 1.51 11.55 -16.30
CA ALA A 43 1.24 12.85 -16.92
C ALA A 43 -0.13 12.92 -17.61
N GLU A 44 -0.70 11.78 -18.00
CA GLU A 44 -2.03 11.69 -18.63
C GLU A 44 -3.12 11.29 -17.65
N ASP A 45 -2.88 11.42 -16.34
CA ASP A 45 -3.82 11.04 -15.26
C ASP A 45 -4.18 9.55 -15.22
N ARG A 46 -3.38 8.70 -15.85
CA ARG A 46 -3.58 7.24 -15.74
C ARG A 46 -3.02 6.76 -14.41
N ILE A 47 -3.66 5.74 -13.85
CA ILE A 47 -3.34 5.21 -12.52
C ILE A 47 -2.42 4.00 -12.65
N PHE A 48 -1.35 3.98 -11.83
CA PHE A 48 -0.45 2.83 -11.75
C PHE A 48 -1.17 1.66 -11.08
N VAL A 49 -1.26 0.54 -11.81
CA VAL A 49 -1.85 -0.70 -11.34
C VAL A 49 -0.81 -1.80 -11.43
N HIS A 50 -0.73 -2.65 -10.43
CA HIS A 50 0.23 -3.73 -10.44
C HIS A 50 -0.36 -5.01 -9.86
N ARG A 51 0.30 -6.13 -10.14
CA ARG A 51 -0.03 -7.41 -9.56
C ARG A 51 1.07 -7.83 -8.60
N ARG A 52 0.71 -8.18 -7.39
CA ARG A 52 1.62 -8.62 -6.34
C ARG A 52 2.21 -9.98 -6.70
N THR A 53 3.47 -10.23 -6.30
CA THR A 53 4.09 -11.52 -6.54
C THR A 53 3.45 -12.61 -5.68
N PRO A 54 3.59 -13.91 -6.08
CA PRO A 54 3.08 -15.02 -5.27
C PRO A 54 3.77 -15.18 -3.92
N THR A 55 4.90 -14.50 -3.69
CA THR A 55 5.70 -14.62 -2.46
C THR A 55 5.34 -13.60 -1.39
N LYS A 56 4.36 -12.73 -1.64
CA LYS A 56 3.94 -11.73 -0.65
C LYS A 56 3.29 -12.39 0.56
N LEU A 57 3.55 -11.85 1.76
CA LEU A 57 3.01 -12.35 3.02
C LEU A 57 1.49 -12.17 3.11
N VAL A 58 0.98 -11.08 2.55
CA VAL A 58 -0.45 -10.73 2.58
C VAL A 58 -0.91 -10.52 1.15
N TYR A 59 -2.03 -11.15 0.81
CA TYR A 59 -2.68 -11.05 -0.50
C TYR A 59 -1.76 -11.34 -1.68
N PRO A 60 -1.09 -12.50 -1.72
CA PRO A 60 -0.22 -12.86 -2.84
C PRO A 60 -1.00 -12.96 -4.15
N SER A 61 -0.37 -12.55 -5.25
CA SER A 61 -0.89 -12.64 -6.62
C SER A 61 -2.14 -11.81 -6.93
N LEU A 62 -2.58 -10.94 -6.02
CA LEU A 62 -3.70 -10.05 -6.26
C LEU A 62 -3.26 -8.75 -6.91
N TYR A 63 -4.19 -8.09 -7.60
CA TYR A 63 -3.98 -6.77 -8.21
C TYR A 63 -4.15 -5.66 -7.18
N ASP A 64 -3.43 -4.57 -7.34
CA ASP A 64 -3.49 -3.41 -6.48
C ASP A 64 -3.42 -2.13 -7.29
N MET A 65 -4.24 -1.17 -6.93
CA MET A 65 -4.26 0.16 -7.57
C MET A 65 -3.52 1.20 -6.74
N PHE A 66 -2.85 0.78 -5.70
CA PHE A 66 -1.99 1.62 -4.86
C PHE A 66 -0.61 0.97 -4.76
N VAL A 67 0.40 1.80 -4.59
CA VAL A 67 1.70 1.34 -4.11
C VAL A 67 1.81 1.71 -2.64
N GLY A 68 2.67 1.04 -1.91
CA GLY A 68 2.86 1.31 -0.50
C GLY A 68 3.25 0.07 0.26
N GLY A 69 3.25 0.17 1.56
CA GLY A 69 3.65 -0.92 2.41
C GLY A 69 3.54 -0.58 3.87
N VAL A 70 4.08 -1.45 4.68
CA VAL A 70 4.06 -1.33 6.13
C VAL A 70 5.00 -0.20 6.56
N VAL A 71 4.53 0.64 7.49
CA VAL A 71 5.33 1.70 8.10
C VAL A 71 6.31 1.07 9.08
N GLY A 72 7.59 1.39 8.93
CA GLY A 72 8.64 0.86 9.80
C GLY A 72 8.62 1.48 11.20
N ALA A 73 9.30 0.81 12.13
CA ALA A 73 9.39 1.29 13.51
C ALA A 73 10.01 2.70 13.56
N GLY A 74 9.33 3.63 14.20
CA GLY A 74 9.77 5.01 14.35
C GLY A 74 9.65 5.87 13.11
N GLU A 75 9.13 5.33 12.02
CA GLU A 75 8.95 6.05 10.75
C GLU A 75 7.62 6.81 10.77
N SER A 76 7.60 8.03 10.21
CA SER A 76 6.34 8.74 10.02
C SER A 76 5.58 8.19 8.81
N TYR A 77 4.27 8.41 8.77
CA TYR A 77 3.47 8.05 7.59
C TYR A 77 3.99 8.73 6.33
N ASP A 78 4.29 10.03 6.40
CA ASP A 78 4.71 10.80 5.22
C ASP A 78 6.06 10.30 4.67
N ASP A 79 7.02 10.01 5.56
CA ASP A 79 8.31 9.47 5.14
C ASP A 79 8.16 8.06 4.56
N ALA A 80 7.33 7.23 5.18
CA ALA A 80 7.04 5.89 4.68
C ALA A 80 6.38 5.95 3.30
N ALA A 81 5.45 6.87 3.08
CA ALA A 81 4.77 7.01 1.81
C ALA A 81 5.74 7.34 0.68
N LEU A 82 6.65 8.30 0.90
CA LEU A 82 7.65 8.65 -0.11
C LEU A 82 8.60 7.50 -0.37
N ARG A 83 9.12 6.87 0.69
CA ARG A 83 10.06 5.75 0.58
C ARG A 83 9.43 4.58 -0.19
N GLU A 84 8.22 4.17 0.19
CA GLU A 84 7.53 3.06 -0.44
C GLU A 84 7.21 3.34 -1.90
N ALA A 85 6.74 4.56 -2.20
CA ALA A 85 6.44 4.93 -3.58
C ALA A 85 7.69 4.85 -4.45
N GLU A 86 8.81 5.40 -3.98
CA GLU A 86 10.06 5.36 -4.74
C GLU A 86 10.59 3.93 -4.90
N GLU A 87 10.52 3.12 -3.85
CA GLU A 87 10.97 1.73 -3.89
C GLU A 87 10.13 0.89 -4.85
N GLU A 88 8.81 0.96 -4.75
CA GLU A 88 7.93 0.13 -5.59
C GLU A 88 7.92 0.57 -7.05
N LEU A 89 8.03 1.86 -7.31
CA LEU A 89 8.08 2.37 -8.68
C LEU A 89 9.49 2.29 -9.28
N GLY A 90 10.50 2.09 -8.45
CA GLY A 90 11.89 2.08 -8.92
C GLY A 90 12.36 3.42 -9.42
N VAL A 91 11.97 4.50 -8.75
CA VAL A 91 12.32 5.88 -9.13
C VAL A 91 12.92 6.62 -7.94
N ARG A 92 13.55 7.75 -8.22
CA ARG A 92 14.03 8.69 -7.21
C ARG A 92 13.63 10.10 -7.60
N GLY A 93 13.41 10.93 -6.59
CA GLY A 93 13.07 12.33 -6.82
C GLY A 93 11.59 12.59 -7.06
N LEU A 94 10.72 11.73 -6.54
CA LEU A 94 9.29 12.00 -6.57
C LEU A 94 8.96 13.21 -5.70
N PRO A 95 7.93 13.99 -6.07
CA PRO A 95 7.35 14.92 -5.11
C PRO A 95 6.84 14.17 -3.89
N ARG A 96 6.74 14.84 -2.73
CA ARG A 96 6.16 14.21 -1.56
C ARG A 96 4.69 13.88 -1.84
N PRO A 97 4.27 12.64 -1.57
CA PRO A 97 2.86 12.28 -1.73
C PRO A 97 1.95 13.17 -0.87
N GLU A 98 0.80 13.53 -1.43
CA GLU A 98 -0.20 14.34 -0.74
C GLU A 98 -1.07 13.45 0.12
N PRO A 99 -1.17 13.70 1.45
CA PRO A 99 -2.04 12.92 2.31
C PRO A 99 -3.52 13.24 2.05
N LEU A 100 -4.34 12.21 1.92
CA LEU A 100 -5.76 12.35 1.65
C LEU A 100 -6.62 12.02 2.86
N PHE A 101 -6.44 10.82 3.45
CA PHE A 101 -7.16 10.39 4.66
C PHE A 101 -6.51 9.13 5.25
N ARG A 102 -6.98 8.75 6.46
CA ARG A 102 -6.62 7.48 7.10
C ARG A 102 -7.90 6.74 7.48
N PHE A 103 -7.82 5.42 7.52
CA PHE A 103 -8.90 4.59 8.03
C PHE A 103 -8.35 3.30 8.63
N LEU A 104 -9.07 2.73 9.59
CA LEU A 104 -8.72 1.43 10.18
C LEU A 104 -9.38 0.34 9.35
N TYR A 105 -8.56 -0.51 8.76
CA TYR A 105 -9.04 -1.65 7.98
C TYR A 105 -9.03 -2.92 8.83
N ASP A 106 -10.11 -3.69 8.78
CA ASP A 106 -10.21 -5.01 9.44
C ASP A 106 -10.19 -6.09 8.36
N SER A 107 -9.14 -6.91 8.36
CA SER A 107 -8.97 -7.97 7.36
C SER A 107 -9.86 -9.19 7.62
N GLY A 108 -10.60 -9.23 8.72
CA GLY A 108 -11.42 -10.37 9.08
C GLY A 108 -10.63 -11.60 9.49
N GLY A 109 -9.40 -11.41 9.99
CA GLY A 109 -8.56 -12.49 10.49
C GLY A 109 -7.41 -12.92 9.59
N VAL A 110 -7.25 -12.32 8.40
CA VAL A 110 -6.14 -12.66 7.49
C VAL A 110 -4.79 -12.24 8.11
N ALA A 111 -4.71 -11.03 8.62
CA ALA A 111 -3.51 -10.50 9.26
C ALA A 111 -3.87 -9.44 10.32
N GLY A 112 -5.08 -9.52 10.88
CA GLY A 112 -5.58 -8.58 11.87
C GLY A 112 -6.09 -7.29 11.26
N LYS A 113 -5.88 -6.19 11.96
CA LYS A 113 -6.30 -4.85 11.55
C LYS A 113 -5.07 -3.99 11.28
N TRP A 114 -5.23 -2.98 10.43
CA TRP A 114 -4.18 -1.98 10.26
C TRP A 114 -4.75 -0.62 9.89
N TRP A 115 -4.07 0.42 10.34
CA TRP A 115 -4.34 1.77 9.90
C TRP A 115 -3.76 1.96 8.50
N SER A 116 -4.56 2.51 7.60
CA SER A 116 -4.18 2.74 6.22
C SER A 116 -4.20 4.23 5.94
N ALA A 117 -3.04 4.82 5.71
CA ALA A 117 -2.93 6.22 5.32
C ALA A 117 -2.88 6.28 3.80
N VAL A 118 -3.83 6.98 3.20
CA VAL A 118 -4.02 7.05 1.75
C VAL A 118 -3.47 8.37 1.23
N TYR A 119 -2.68 8.29 0.15
CA TYR A 119 -1.97 9.40 -0.47
C TYR A 119 -2.19 9.42 -1.97
N GLU A 120 -1.83 10.52 -2.59
CA GLU A 120 -1.73 10.62 -4.04
C GLU A 120 -0.43 11.30 -4.43
N VAL A 121 0.18 10.84 -5.54
CA VAL A 121 1.38 11.45 -6.10
C VAL A 121 1.34 11.37 -7.62
N ARG A 122 1.93 12.35 -8.28
CA ARG A 122 2.12 12.32 -9.74
C ARG A 122 3.56 11.88 -10.03
N CYS A 123 3.69 10.85 -10.87
CA CYS A 123 4.99 10.35 -11.31
C CYS A 123 5.10 10.50 -12.83
N GLU A 124 5.97 11.40 -13.27
CA GLU A 124 6.25 11.61 -14.68
C GLU A 124 7.58 10.95 -15.10
N LEU A 125 8.23 10.27 -14.15
CA LEU A 125 9.48 9.56 -14.38
C LEU A 125 9.21 8.15 -14.91
N PRO A 126 10.14 7.59 -15.72
CA PRO A 126 10.02 6.19 -16.12
C PRO A 126 10.08 5.27 -14.90
N VAL A 127 9.14 4.34 -14.80
CA VAL A 127 9.08 3.41 -13.67
C VAL A 127 9.86 2.13 -13.95
N ARG A 128 10.47 1.56 -12.90
CA ARG A 128 11.19 0.29 -12.93
C ARG A 128 10.87 -0.52 -11.68
N PRO A 129 9.64 -1.04 -11.56
CA PRO A 129 9.28 -1.83 -10.39
C PRO A 129 10.17 -3.05 -10.23
N GLN A 130 10.46 -3.40 -8.97
CA GLN A 130 11.28 -4.58 -8.66
C GLN A 130 10.49 -5.86 -8.99
N ALA A 131 11.11 -6.76 -9.75
CA ALA A 131 10.48 -8.03 -10.14
C ALA A 131 10.13 -8.91 -8.94
N GLU A 132 10.86 -8.77 -7.82
CA GLU A 132 10.61 -9.51 -6.58
C GLU A 132 9.33 -9.04 -5.89
N GLU A 133 8.88 -7.82 -6.17
CA GLU A 133 7.72 -7.21 -5.53
C GLU A 133 6.51 -7.15 -6.46
N VAL A 134 6.74 -6.95 -7.75
CA VAL A 134 5.71 -6.66 -8.74
C VAL A 134 5.80 -7.65 -9.89
N ALA A 135 4.78 -8.49 -10.04
CA ALA A 135 4.73 -9.49 -11.11
C ALA A 135 4.30 -8.88 -12.46
N TRP A 136 3.50 -7.82 -12.42
CA TRP A 136 3.00 -7.13 -13.60
C TRP A 136 2.60 -5.72 -13.23
N HIS A 137 2.71 -4.77 -14.15
CA HIS A 137 2.27 -3.40 -13.93
C HIS A 137 1.89 -2.69 -15.23
N ALA A 138 1.05 -1.67 -15.09
CA ALA A 138 0.68 -0.76 -16.17
C ALA A 138 0.08 0.52 -15.60
N PHE A 139 0.09 1.61 -16.38
CA PHE A 139 -0.74 2.77 -16.10
C PHE A 139 -2.05 2.62 -16.86
N LEU A 140 -3.18 2.65 -16.17
CA LEU A 140 -4.51 2.48 -16.75
C LEU A 140 -5.33 3.77 -16.60
N PRO A 141 -6.07 4.16 -17.65
CA PRO A 141 -7.11 5.17 -17.46
C PRO A 141 -8.09 4.73 -16.38
N GLU A 142 -8.62 5.66 -15.60
CA GLU A 142 -9.53 5.30 -14.49
C GLU A 142 -10.75 4.52 -14.96
N GLU A 143 -11.27 4.81 -16.16
CA GLU A 143 -12.38 4.06 -16.73
C GLU A 143 -12.04 2.58 -16.94
N GLU A 144 -10.83 2.30 -17.42
CA GLU A 144 -10.36 0.92 -17.59
C GLU A 144 -10.16 0.23 -16.25
N LEU A 145 -9.57 0.92 -15.27
CA LEU A 145 -9.44 0.39 -13.92
C LEU A 145 -10.82 -0.01 -13.37
N GLN A 146 -11.81 0.85 -13.52
CA GLN A 146 -13.17 0.57 -13.05
C GLN A 146 -13.78 -0.64 -13.75
N ALA A 147 -13.54 -0.80 -15.06
CA ALA A 147 -14.00 -1.97 -15.79
C ALA A 147 -13.36 -3.27 -15.27
N ARG A 148 -12.11 -3.18 -14.80
CA ARG A 148 -11.38 -4.35 -14.27
C ARG A 148 -11.75 -4.70 -12.83
N LEU A 149 -12.46 -3.84 -12.11
CA LEU A 149 -12.85 -4.12 -10.72
C LEU A 149 -13.70 -5.40 -10.60
N GLY A 150 -14.51 -5.70 -11.59
CA GLY A 150 -15.33 -6.91 -11.62
C GLY A 150 -14.68 -8.12 -12.27
N GLU A 151 -13.51 -7.95 -12.90
CA GLU A 151 -12.85 -9.02 -13.67
C GLU A 151 -11.62 -9.59 -12.96
N TRP A 152 -10.84 -8.74 -12.29
CA TRP A 152 -9.60 -9.13 -11.63
C TRP A 152 -9.82 -9.29 -10.14
N GLN A 153 -8.96 -10.08 -9.51
CA GLN A 153 -8.96 -10.22 -8.05
C GLN A 153 -8.06 -9.13 -7.46
N TRP A 154 -8.67 -8.26 -6.69
CA TRP A 154 -8.01 -7.09 -6.11
C TRP A 154 -7.76 -7.29 -4.63
N VAL A 155 -6.72 -6.64 -4.10
CA VAL A 155 -6.48 -6.60 -2.67
C VAL A 155 -7.68 -5.94 -1.96
N PRO A 156 -8.26 -6.57 -0.94
CA PRO A 156 -9.48 -6.05 -0.30
C PRO A 156 -9.32 -4.70 0.35
N ASP A 157 -8.17 -4.43 0.97
CA ASP A 157 -7.89 -3.13 1.59
C ASP A 157 -7.73 -2.02 0.55
N GLY A 158 -7.17 -2.35 -0.61
CA GLY A 158 -7.10 -1.43 -1.74
C GLY A 158 -8.49 -1.06 -2.26
N LEU A 159 -9.38 -2.04 -2.37
CA LEU A 159 -10.77 -1.78 -2.75
C LEU A 159 -11.47 -0.88 -1.73
N ALA A 160 -11.26 -1.13 -0.44
CA ALA A 160 -11.83 -0.31 0.62
C ALA A 160 -11.35 1.14 0.56
N ALA A 161 -10.07 1.34 0.27
CA ALA A 161 -9.50 2.67 0.09
C ALA A 161 -10.07 3.37 -1.14
N TYR A 162 -10.18 2.65 -2.24
CA TYR A 162 -10.73 3.19 -3.49
C TYR A 162 -12.18 3.63 -3.36
N GLU A 163 -12.99 2.85 -2.67
CA GLU A 163 -14.40 3.22 -2.42
C GLU A 163 -14.49 4.54 -1.66
N ARG A 164 -13.63 4.72 -0.64
CA ARG A 164 -13.59 5.97 0.12
C ARG A 164 -13.14 7.16 -0.74
N LEU A 165 -12.19 6.93 -1.65
CA LEU A 165 -11.76 7.96 -2.60
C LEU A 165 -12.89 8.40 -3.52
N ARG A 166 -13.68 7.46 -4.01
CA ARG A 166 -14.81 7.75 -4.91
C ARG A 166 -15.93 8.54 -4.22
N GLY A 167 -16.07 8.38 -2.91
CA GLY A 167 -17.09 9.06 -2.12
C GLY A 167 -16.73 10.48 -1.68
N ARG A 168 -15.55 10.95 -2.05
CA ARG A 168 -15.05 12.27 -1.63
C ARG A 168 -15.43 13.37 -2.61
#